data_9b7d732f8c9c8297ea6a11ce3c6a883e
#
_entry.id   9b7d732f8c9c8297ea6a11ce3c6a883e
#
_cell.length_a   1.000
_cell.length_b   1.000
_cell.length_c   1.000
_cell.angle_alpha   90.00
_cell.angle_beta   90.00
_cell.angle_gamma   90.00
#
_symmetry.space_group_name_H-M   'P 1'
#
loop_
_entity.id
_entity.type
_entity.pdbx_description
1 polymer ?
#
loop_
_entity_poly.entity_id
_entity_poly.type
_entity_poly.pdbx_seq_one_letter_code
_entity_poly.pdbx_strand_id
1 'polypeptide(L)'
;MDGQNFSFKRVILFSILFFAFTIALNGQEISVHNNDSAFYSGIKKEYAKGMSFTDFLQTCLIRWNPVDTDSAKWEPIGVDISKQIRYSEFNEIISKLAASSAVKAYTASITSEDGRPIYCLEIGNGSKTVTFTAGVHAREVANPQFMLKFASELVSEYEKGDTAIADLLSKVKLVVLPCVNPDGYEAATNGTGVIANKKLYFATCNNCEVFQTKSNARGVDLNRNFPSFSASLLWNEKKEDTYFIKTYRNSHYFAGDTLGSEKETRVTMNFLMKYIPVSFRYVDFHSVGRCIYAGKPHLSDQFNNACLKTGALISSITKYDLLELDEENTGEGTDGSITDFAAEVAAGFVYNPVIGRLAPTDSVHNVRKTEMFNYHCSVNTVETLNSLVKDKKSNSLEVSTPQMHVNEWEKYHLYHLFLTLLKE
;
A
#
# COMPACT_ATOMS: atom_id res chain seq x y z
N MET A 1 43.35 -2.45 5.23
CA MET A 1 42.01 -1.83 5.40
C MET A 1 40.98 -2.69 4.70
N ASP A 2 40.73 -3.92 5.17
CA ASP A 2 39.82 -4.88 4.49
C ASP A 2 39.10 -5.80 5.49
N GLY A 3 38.56 -5.23 6.57
CA GLY A 3 37.97 -6.04 7.64
C GLY A 3 36.47 -5.85 7.92
N GLN A 4 35.80 -4.83 7.35
CA GLN A 4 34.41 -4.51 7.75
C GLN A 4 33.34 -4.94 6.75
N ASN A 5 33.67 -5.23 5.50
CA ASN A 5 32.68 -5.63 4.50
C ASN A 5 32.26 -7.11 4.57
N PHE A 6 32.94 -7.93 5.35
CA PHE A 6 32.64 -9.36 5.47
C PHE A 6 31.56 -9.68 6.50
N SER A 7 31.35 -8.79 7.48
CA SER A 7 30.40 -8.99 8.57
C SER A 7 28.93 -8.76 8.11
N PHE A 8 28.70 -7.76 7.25
CA PHE A 8 27.34 -7.40 6.86
C PHE A 8 26.69 -8.41 5.88
N LYS A 9 27.50 -8.95 4.95
CA LYS A 9 27.01 -10.04 4.07
C LYS A 9 26.71 -11.33 4.83
N ARG A 10 27.47 -11.62 5.91
CA ARG A 10 27.21 -12.77 6.77
C ARG A 10 25.94 -12.60 7.61
N VAL A 11 25.64 -11.42 8.10
CA VAL A 11 24.42 -11.16 8.89
C VAL A 11 23.16 -11.27 8.01
N ILE A 12 23.19 -10.75 6.79
CA ILE A 12 22.06 -10.88 5.85
C ILE A 12 21.92 -12.33 5.38
N LEU A 13 23.00 -13.00 5.06
CA LEU A 13 22.97 -14.43 4.71
C LEU A 13 22.52 -15.29 5.91
N PHE A 14 22.90 -14.92 7.13
CA PHE A 14 22.46 -15.60 8.35
C PHE A 14 20.98 -15.31 8.65
N SER A 15 20.47 -14.11 8.39
CA SER A 15 19.05 -13.80 8.56
C SER A 15 18.19 -14.49 7.49
N ILE A 16 18.65 -14.55 6.24
CA ILE A 16 17.97 -15.29 5.17
C ILE A 16 18.08 -16.79 5.39
N LEU A 17 19.23 -17.30 5.82
CA LEU A 17 19.44 -18.69 6.21
C LEU A 17 18.70 -19.01 7.52
N PHE A 18 18.60 -18.08 8.48
CA PHE A 18 17.84 -18.28 9.70
C PHE A 18 16.34 -18.37 9.39
N PHE A 19 15.83 -17.55 8.48
CA PHE A 19 14.45 -17.62 8.00
C PHE A 19 14.22 -18.91 7.18
N ALA A 20 15.12 -19.28 6.28
CA ALA A 20 15.07 -20.55 5.55
C ALA A 20 15.36 -21.76 6.48
N PHE A 21 16.20 -21.59 7.51
CA PHE A 21 16.55 -22.65 8.48
C PHE A 21 15.48 -22.80 9.57
N THR A 22 14.74 -21.75 9.92
CA THR A 22 13.56 -21.88 10.79
C THR A 22 12.46 -22.67 10.08
N ILE A 23 12.35 -22.54 8.77
CA ILE A 23 11.50 -23.42 7.93
C ILE A 23 12.03 -24.87 7.90
N ALA A 24 13.37 -25.06 7.97
CA ALA A 24 14.00 -26.37 7.90
C ALA A 24 14.22 -27.06 9.27
N LEU A 25 14.37 -26.28 10.37
CA LEU A 25 14.67 -26.84 11.70
C LEU A 25 13.44 -27.27 12.49
N ASN A 26 12.24 -26.87 12.13
CA ASN A 26 11.05 -27.39 12.79
C ASN A 26 10.64 -28.79 12.30
N GLY A 27 11.44 -29.43 11.43
CA GLY A 27 11.32 -30.86 11.13
C GLY A 27 9.92 -31.40 10.77
N GLN A 28 8.95 -30.53 10.73
CA GLN A 28 7.67 -30.82 10.15
C GLN A 28 7.80 -30.52 8.66
N GLU A 29 8.01 -31.55 7.85
CA GLU A 29 7.48 -31.54 6.51
C GLU A 29 6.10 -30.88 6.65
N ILE A 30 5.90 -29.76 5.98
CA ILE A 30 4.54 -29.24 5.77
C ILE A 30 3.88 -30.36 4.98
N SER A 31 3.28 -31.30 5.67
CA SER A 31 2.43 -32.30 5.07
C SER A 31 1.21 -31.53 4.59
N VAL A 32 1.33 -30.99 3.38
CA VAL A 32 0.19 -30.50 2.63
C VAL A 32 -0.72 -31.73 2.52
N HIS A 33 -1.78 -31.74 3.30
CA HIS A 33 -2.76 -32.82 3.17
C HIS A 33 -3.17 -32.90 1.70
N ASN A 34 -3.28 -34.08 1.15
CA ASN A 34 -3.60 -34.33 -0.26
C ASN A 34 -4.79 -33.51 -0.80
N ASN A 35 -5.73 -33.15 0.07
CA ASN A 35 -6.84 -32.24 -0.26
C ASN A 35 -6.41 -30.80 -0.52
N ASP A 36 -5.42 -30.29 0.21
CA ASP A 36 -4.92 -28.91 0.04
C ASP A 36 -4.12 -28.79 -1.25
N SER A 37 -3.38 -29.82 -1.63
CA SER A 37 -2.63 -29.87 -2.89
C SER A 37 -3.54 -29.82 -4.12
N ALA A 38 -4.68 -30.50 -4.09
CA ALA A 38 -5.67 -30.45 -5.18
C ALA A 38 -6.35 -29.08 -5.25
N PHE A 39 -6.66 -28.50 -4.10
CA PHE A 39 -7.19 -27.15 -3.97
C PHE A 39 -6.22 -26.12 -4.57
N TYR A 40 -4.98 -26.07 -4.09
CA TYR A 40 -3.98 -25.14 -4.58
C TYR A 40 -3.59 -25.39 -6.05
N SER A 41 -3.64 -26.61 -6.54
CA SER A 41 -3.38 -26.93 -7.95
C SER A 41 -4.52 -26.48 -8.87
N GLY A 42 -5.76 -26.52 -8.39
CA GLY A 42 -6.93 -25.98 -9.10
C GLY A 42 -6.84 -24.47 -9.24
N ILE A 43 -6.59 -23.76 -8.15
CA ILE A 43 -6.39 -22.31 -8.13
C ILE A 43 -5.27 -21.89 -9.09
N LYS A 44 -4.15 -22.61 -9.09
CA LYS A 44 -2.99 -22.32 -9.94
C LYS A 44 -3.29 -22.39 -11.45
N LYS A 45 -4.34 -23.09 -11.86
CA LYS A 45 -4.72 -23.20 -13.29
C LYS A 45 -5.56 -22.02 -13.77
N GLU A 46 -6.35 -21.43 -12.89
CA GLU A 46 -7.39 -20.45 -13.25
C GLU A 46 -7.02 -19.02 -12.87
N TYR A 47 -6.05 -18.87 -11.96
CA TYR A 47 -5.59 -17.57 -11.47
C TYR A 47 -4.29 -17.15 -12.13
N ALA A 48 -4.04 -15.83 -12.17
CA ALA A 48 -2.72 -15.34 -12.55
C ALA A 48 -1.67 -16.11 -11.77
N LYS A 49 -0.64 -16.59 -12.46
CA LYS A 49 0.44 -17.35 -11.82
C LYS A 49 0.90 -16.61 -10.59
N GLY A 50 1.00 -17.32 -9.47
CA GLY A 50 1.57 -16.74 -8.25
C GLY A 50 3.01 -16.26 -8.49
N MET A 51 3.47 -15.35 -7.67
CA MET A 51 4.83 -14.83 -7.74
C MET A 51 5.86 -15.97 -7.59
N SER A 52 6.93 -15.96 -8.39
CA SER A 52 8.01 -16.94 -8.21
C SER A 52 8.77 -16.69 -6.90
N PHE A 53 9.37 -17.75 -6.33
CA PHE A 53 10.20 -17.60 -5.13
C PHE A 53 11.41 -16.68 -5.37
N THR A 54 11.99 -16.73 -6.56
CA THR A 54 13.09 -15.83 -6.95
C THR A 54 12.65 -14.37 -6.94
N ASP A 55 11.49 -14.08 -7.51
CA ASP A 55 10.94 -12.72 -7.51
C ASP A 55 10.60 -12.22 -6.09
N PHE A 56 10.06 -13.11 -5.25
CA PHE A 56 9.83 -12.79 -3.84
C PHE A 56 11.13 -12.47 -3.11
N LEU A 57 12.20 -13.27 -3.29
CA LEU A 57 13.51 -12.98 -2.71
C LEU A 57 14.08 -11.65 -3.22
N GLN A 58 13.96 -11.37 -4.52
CA GLN A 58 14.37 -10.07 -5.07
C GLN A 58 13.57 -8.91 -4.44
N THR A 59 12.27 -9.11 -4.19
CA THR A 59 11.44 -8.14 -3.49
C THR A 59 11.95 -7.89 -2.07
N CYS A 60 12.32 -8.92 -1.33
CA CYS A 60 12.90 -8.78 0.01
C CYS A 60 14.25 -8.04 0.00
N LEU A 61 14.99 -8.06 -1.11
CA LEU A 61 16.27 -7.39 -1.27
C LEU A 61 16.19 -5.93 -1.69
N ILE A 62 15.00 -5.38 -1.94
CA ILE A 62 14.81 -3.96 -2.24
C ILE A 62 15.34 -3.12 -1.07
N ARG A 63 16.18 -2.14 -1.38
CA ARG A 63 16.76 -1.21 -0.41
C ARG A 63 16.06 0.12 -0.44
N TRP A 64 16.08 0.81 0.69
CA TRP A 64 15.60 2.17 0.83
C TRP A 64 16.83 3.09 1.00
N ASN A 65 17.15 3.85 -0.03
CA ASN A 65 18.30 4.73 -0.06
C ASN A 65 17.87 6.10 0.50
N PRO A 66 18.63 6.71 1.42
CA PRO A 66 18.32 8.05 1.90
C PRO A 66 18.23 9.05 0.73
N VAL A 67 17.26 9.94 0.81
CA VAL A 67 17.20 11.11 -0.09
C VAL A 67 18.31 12.06 0.31
N ASP A 68 19.10 12.48 -0.67
CA ASP A 68 20.14 13.48 -0.45
C ASP A 68 19.50 14.86 -0.17
N THR A 69 19.90 15.47 0.92
CA THR A 69 19.40 16.78 1.34
C THR A 69 20.38 17.90 1.07
N ASP A 70 21.56 17.62 0.50
CA ASP A 70 22.62 18.59 0.15
C ASP A 70 22.81 19.71 1.21
N SER A 71 22.85 19.32 2.50
CA SER A 71 22.98 20.27 3.62
C SER A 71 21.91 21.39 3.65
N ALA A 72 20.76 21.18 3.04
CA ALA A 72 19.66 22.12 3.03
C ALA A 72 19.21 22.42 4.48
N LYS A 73 19.04 23.72 4.78
CA LYS A 73 18.38 24.13 6.01
C LYS A 73 16.88 23.97 5.84
N TRP A 74 16.22 23.59 6.92
CA TRP A 74 14.77 23.56 6.96
C TRP A 74 14.18 24.95 6.62
N GLU A 75 13.22 24.95 5.72
CA GLU A 75 12.34 26.09 5.45
C GLU A 75 10.89 25.62 5.37
N PRO A 76 9.92 26.41 5.87
CA PRO A 76 8.51 26.03 5.81
C PRO A 76 8.07 25.71 4.37
N ILE A 77 7.39 24.57 4.22
CA ILE A 77 6.88 24.11 2.94
C ILE A 77 5.35 24.25 2.96
N GLY A 78 4.81 25.09 2.10
CA GLY A 78 3.37 25.10 1.85
C GLY A 78 3.02 24.12 0.75
N VAL A 79 2.34 23.02 1.09
CA VAL A 79 1.74 22.13 0.09
C VAL A 79 0.35 22.65 -0.26
N ASP A 80 0.26 23.31 -1.41
CA ASP A 80 -0.95 23.98 -1.88
C ASP A 80 -1.83 23.02 -2.70
N ILE A 81 -2.76 22.35 -2.04
CA ILE A 81 -3.73 21.43 -2.68
C ILE A 81 -4.86 22.15 -3.44
N SER A 82 -4.88 23.48 -3.45
CA SER A 82 -5.75 24.25 -4.34
C SER A 82 -5.25 24.24 -5.80
N LYS A 83 -4.11 23.60 -6.03
CA LYS A 83 -3.50 23.37 -7.33
C LYS A 83 -3.23 21.89 -7.53
N GLN A 84 -3.20 21.46 -8.79
CA GLN A 84 -2.74 20.11 -9.11
C GLN A 84 -1.23 20.04 -8.95
N ILE A 85 -0.76 19.17 -8.05
CA ILE A 85 0.67 18.91 -7.83
C ILE A 85 1.10 17.81 -8.79
N ARG A 86 2.16 18.04 -9.57
CA ARG A 86 2.76 17.05 -10.48
C ARG A 86 3.69 16.13 -9.71
N TYR A 87 3.91 14.92 -10.22
CA TYR A 87 4.83 14.00 -9.54
C TYR A 87 6.27 14.52 -9.47
N SER A 88 6.71 15.30 -10.45
CA SER A 88 8.02 15.96 -10.43
C SER A 88 8.22 16.90 -9.23
N GLU A 89 7.13 17.50 -8.72
CA GLU A 89 7.16 18.38 -7.55
C GLU A 89 7.28 17.60 -6.23
N PHE A 90 6.95 16.31 -6.21
CA PHE A 90 7.13 15.44 -5.05
C PHE A 90 8.57 15.40 -4.58
N ASN A 91 9.54 15.29 -5.53
CA ASN A 91 10.94 15.26 -5.17
C ASN A 91 11.37 16.53 -4.43
N GLU A 92 10.93 17.70 -4.88
CA GLU A 92 11.23 18.98 -4.24
C GLU A 92 10.61 19.05 -2.84
N ILE A 93 9.33 18.70 -2.70
CA ILE A 93 8.63 18.71 -1.41
C ILE A 93 9.30 17.74 -0.43
N ILE A 94 9.60 16.52 -0.88
CA ILE A 94 10.20 15.47 -0.04
C ILE A 94 11.63 15.85 0.37
N SER A 95 12.42 16.41 -0.54
CA SER A 95 13.79 16.86 -0.23
C SER A 95 13.78 18.00 0.80
N LYS A 96 12.83 18.93 0.70
CA LYS A 96 12.65 19.99 1.70
C LYS A 96 12.19 19.43 3.05
N LEU A 97 11.26 18.48 3.06
CA LEU A 97 10.83 17.79 4.29
C LEU A 97 12.00 17.08 4.97
N ALA A 98 12.85 16.42 4.20
CA ALA A 98 14.02 15.71 4.69
C ALA A 98 15.10 16.61 5.32
N ALA A 99 15.03 17.92 5.11
CA ALA A 99 15.90 18.88 5.80
C ALA A 99 15.55 19.05 7.29
N SER A 100 14.36 18.65 7.72
CA SER A 100 13.99 18.63 9.15
C SER A 100 14.60 17.44 9.87
N SER A 101 15.05 17.66 11.10
CA SER A 101 15.56 16.58 11.97
C SER A 101 14.49 15.55 12.36
N ALA A 102 13.22 15.90 12.25
CA ALA A 102 12.09 15.00 12.50
C ALA A 102 11.84 14.03 11.34
N VAL A 103 12.46 14.22 10.17
CA VAL A 103 12.14 13.48 8.94
C VAL A 103 13.34 12.67 8.44
N LYS A 104 13.08 11.43 8.06
CA LYS A 104 13.98 10.62 7.21
C LYS A 104 13.21 10.28 5.94
N ALA A 105 13.74 10.71 4.81
CA ALA A 105 13.17 10.40 3.50
C ALA A 105 14.04 9.39 2.76
N TYR A 106 13.39 8.50 2.03
CA TYR A 106 14.06 7.45 1.28
C TYR A 106 13.45 7.28 -0.10
N THR A 107 14.25 6.78 -1.03
CA THR A 107 13.80 6.23 -2.31
C THR A 107 14.06 4.73 -2.36
N ALA A 108 13.14 3.99 -2.97
CA ALA A 108 13.39 2.59 -3.25
C ALA A 108 14.55 2.41 -4.24
N SER A 109 15.32 1.32 -4.11
CA SER A 109 16.44 1.01 -5.02
C SER A 109 16.01 0.61 -6.43
N ILE A 110 14.70 0.40 -6.63
CA ILE A 110 14.06 0.24 -7.95
C ILE A 110 13.02 1.34 -8.13
N THR A 111 12.85 1.78 -9.35
CA THR A 111 11.88 2.80 -9.75
C THR A 111 10.58 2.16 -10.22
N SER A 112 9.56 2.98 -10.49
CA SER A 112 8.39 2.57 -11.25
C SER A 112 8.76 2.06 -12.64
N GLU A 113 7.78 1.59 -13.40
CA GLU A 113 8.02 1.07 -14.75
C GLU A 113 8.66 2.12 -15.66
N ASP A 114 8.18 3.35 -15.63
CA ASP A 114 8.69 4.46 -16.44
C ASP A 114 9.84 5.23 -15.77
N GLY A 115 10.44 4.69 -14.71
CA GLY A 115 11.67 5.22 -14.11
C GLY A 115 11.45 6.29 -13.04
N ARG A 116 10.22 6.52 -12.54
CA ARG A 116 9.97 7.48 -11.47
C ARG A 116 10.36 6.90 -10.12
N PRO A 117 11.03 7.68 -9.23
CA PRO A 117 11.36 7.22 -7.88
C PRO A 117 10.09 6.94 -7.08
N ILE A 118 10.16 5.97 -6.16
CA ILE A 118 9.10 5.70 -5.19
C ILE A 118 9.64 6.07 -3.82
N TYR A 119 8.93 6.96 -3.12
CA TYR A 119 9.38 7.57 -1.87
C TYR A 119 8.76 6.92 -0.64
N CYS A 120 9.54 6.90 0.44
CA CYS A 120 9.08 6.60 1.79
C CYS A 120 9.54 7.72 2.75
N LEU A 121 8.65 8.16 3.63
CA LEU A 121 8.93 9.11 4.69
C LEU A 121 8.78 8.43 6.06
N GLU A 122 9.74 8.61 6.94
CA GLU A 122 9.62 8.35 8.38
C GLU A 122 9.62 9.70 9.10
N ILE A 123 8.57 10.02 9.85
CA ILE A 123 8.42 11.27 10.59
C ILE A 123 8.28 10.96 12.07
N GLY A 124 9.16 11.54 12.89
CA GLY A 124 9.32 11.20 14.31
C GLY A 124 10.26 10.01 14.55
N ASN A 125 10.59 9.79 15.82
CA ASN A 125 11.55 8.77 16.25
C ASN A 125 10.99 7.83 17.33
N GLY A 126 9.69 7.91 17.59
CA GLY A 126 9.02 7.08 18.57
C GLY A 126 9.11 5.59 18.27
N SER A 127 8.91 4.78 19.28
CA SER A 127 8.94 3.32 19.18
C SER A 127 7.66 2.71 18.60
N LYS A 128 6.54 3.44 18.67
CA LYS A 128 5.24 3.05 18.12
C LYS A 128 5.12 3.54 16.69
N THR A 129 4.73 2.67 15.77
CA THR A 129 4.67 3.02 14.36
C THR A 129 3.22 3.05 13.87
N VAL A 130 2.90 4.08 13.08
CA VAL A 130 1.69 4.16 12.25
C VAL A 130 2.12 4.25 10.80
N THR A 131 1.47 3.48 9.94
CA THR A 131 1.84 3.39 8.53
C THR A 131 0.68 3.80 7.65
N PHE A 132 0.95 4.67 6.66
CA PHE A 132 0.01 5.10 5.64
C PHE A 132 0.53 4.81 4.24
N THR A 133 -0.40 4.46 3.35
CA THR A 133 -0.17 4.40 1.90
C THR A 133 -1.26 5.17 1.17
N ALA A 134 -0.95 5.67 -0.03
CA ALA A 134 -1.90 6.33 -0.90
C ALA A 134 -1.52 6.17 -2.38
N GLY A 135 -2.46 6.44 -3.28
CA GLY A 135 -2.19 6.56 -4.70
C GLY A 135 -1.83 5.25 -5.40
N VAL A 136 -2.41 4.11 -4.98
CA VAL A 136 -2.29 2.85 -5.72
C VAL A 136 -3.03 2.92 -7.06
N HIS A 137 -4.18 3.58 -7.10
CA HIS A 137 -4.90 3.84 -8.34
C HIS A 137 -4.53 5.20 -8.95
N ALA A 138 -4.25 5.21 -10.24
CA ALA A 138 -3.79 6.38 -10.97
C ALA A 138 -4.68 7.62 -10.81
N ARG A 139 -5.99 7.45 -10.92
CA ARG A 139 -6.98 8.54 -10.92
C ARG A 139 -7.26 9.17 -9.55
N GLU A 140 -6.77 8.55 -8.47
CA GLU A 140 -7.05 8.94 -7.09
C GLU A 140 -6.00 9.93 -6.57
N VAL A 141 -5.81 11.02 -7.31
CA VAL A 141 -4.70 11.98 -7.15
C VAL A 141 -4.75 12.80 -5.86
N ALA A 142 -5.91 12.88 -5.19
CA ALA A 142 -6.07 13.68 -3.97
C ALA A 142 -5.25 13.13 -2.80
N ASN A 143 -5.29 11.81 -2.59
CA ASN A 143 -4.71 11.21 -1.40
C ASN A 143 -3.18 11.34 -1.31
N PRO A 144 -2.39 11.15 -2.39
CA PRO A 144 -0.98 11.52 -2.39
C PRO A 144 -0.71 12.98 -1.99
N GLN A 145 -1.55 13.91 -2.44
CA GLN A 145 -1.42 15.32 -2.07
C GLN A 145 -1.78 15.58 -0.60
N PHE A 146 -2.80 14.88 -0.08
CA PHE A 146 -3.15 14.93 1.35
C PHE A 146 -2.03 14.42 2.23
N MET A 147 -1.34 13.33 1.83
CA MET A 147 -0.18 12.82 2.57
C MET A 147 0.95 13.84 2.65
N LEU A 148 1.29 14.47 1.52
CA LEU A 148 2.34 15.50 1.50
C LEU A 148 1.93 16.74 2.30
N LYS A 149 0.67 17.19 2.19
CA LYS A 149 0.16 18.32 2.95
C LYS A 149 0.22 18.04 4.45
N PHE A 150 -0.26 16.88 4.89
CA PHE A 150 -0.20 16.48 6.30
C PHE A 150 1.24 16.44 6.81
N ALA A 151 2.13 15.77 6.08
CA ALA A 151 3.55 15.71 6.44
C ALA A 151 4.16 17.11 6.59
N SER A 152 3.88 17.99 5.63
CA SER A 152 4.36 19.38 5.62
C SER A 152 3.85 20.18 6.81
N GLU A 153 2.55 20.11 7.12
CA GLU A 153 1.96 20.83 8.26
C GLU A 153 2.48 20.27 9.58
N LEU A 154 2.52 18.95 9.76
CA LEU A 154 3.02 18.28 10.97
C LEU A 154 4.48 18.66 11.25
N VAL A 155 5.34 18.64 10.23
CA VAL A 155 6.75 19.00 10.38
C VAL A 155 6.91 20.49 10.61
N SER A 156 6.08 21.34 9.98
CA SER A 156 6.11 22.78 10.23
C SER A 156 5.75 23.13 11.67
N GLU A 157 4.77 22.47 12.28
CA GLU A 157 4.44 22.67 13.69
C GLU A 157 5.60 22.19 14.60
N TYR A 158 6.21 21.04 14.28
CA TYR A 158 7.39 20.57 15.00
C TYR A 158 8.55 21.59 14.98
N GLU A 159 8.87 22.13 13.82
CA GLU A 159 9.97 23.08 13.62
C GLU A 159 9.69 24.48 14.23
N LYS A 160 8.40 24.84 14.39
CA LYS A 160 7.99 26.02 15.17
C LYS A 160 8.14 25.83 16.67
N GLY A 161 8.46 24.62 17.13
CA GLY A 161 8.64 24.30 18.54
C GLY A 161 7.33 23.96 19.27
N ASP A 162 6.29 23.49 18.55
CA ASP A 162 5.08 22.97 19.19
C ASP A 162 5.43 21.76 20.07
N THR A 163 5.29 21.95 21.38
CA THR A 163 5.68 20.95 22.38
C THR A 163 4.79 19.71 22.35
N ALA A 164 3.52 19.84 21.96
CA ALA A 164 2.59 18.72 21.86
C ALA A 164 2.94 17.84 20.65
N ILE A 165 3.30 18.45 19.54
CA ILE A 165 3.78 17.73 18.34
C ILE A 165 5.15 17.08 18.61
N ALA A 166 6.07 17.79 19.27
CA ALA A 166 7.37 17.24 19.63
C ALA A 166 7.23 16.02 20.58
N ASP A 167 6.37 16.13 21.58
CA ASP A 167 6.06 15.01 22.48
C ASP A 167 5.42 13.83 21.74
N LEU A 168 4.47 14.08 20.84
CA LEU A 168 3.86 13.06 19.99
C LEU A 168 4.91 12.34 19.14
N LEU A 169 5.74 13.07 18.40
CA LEU A 169 6.75 12.51 17.49
C LEU A 169 7.92 11.82 18.24
N SER A 170 8.11 12.14 19.53
CA SER A 170 9.04 11.39 20.39
C SER A 170 8.52 9.99 20.76
N LYS A 171 7.21 9.78 20.76
CA LYS A 171 6.54 8.53 21.12
C LYS A 171 6.13 7.70 19.91
N VAL A 172 5.76 8.36 18.82
CA VAL A 172 5.23 7.75 17.61
C VAL A 172 6.11 8.09 16.40
N LYS A 173 6.24 7.13 15.51
CA LYS A 173 6.82 7.27 14.18
C LYS A 173 5.71 7.10 13.15
N LEU A 174 5.47 8.14 12.38
CA LEU A 174 4.65 8.04 11.18
C LEU A 174 5.52 7.56 10.01
N VAL A 175 5.08 6.52 9.32
CA VAL A 175 5.71 6.01 8.10
C VAL A 175 4.74 6.15 6.95
N VAL A 176 5.14 6.83 5.89
CA VAL A 176 4.28 7.12 4.74
C VAL A 176 4.92 6.68 3.43
N LEU A 177 4.17 5.97 2.61
CA LEU A 177 4.44 5.79 1.19
C LEU A 177 3.40 6.61 0.44
N PRO A 178 3.73 7.89 0.08
CA PRO A 178 2.71 8.86 -0.31
C PRO A 178 2.10 8.60 -1.67
N CYS A 179 2.79 7.86 -2.55
CA CYS A 179 2.28 7.51 -3.87
C CYS A 179 2.83 6.15 -4.31
N VAL A 180 1.97 5.14 -4.30
CA VAL A 180 2.32 3.76 -4.73
C VAL A 180 2.53 3.68 -6.23
N ASN A 181 1.75 4.44 -7.02
CA ASN A 181 1.70 4.40 -8.48
C ASN A 181 2.11 5.76 -9.10
N PRO A 182 3.40 6.10 -9.10
CA PRO A 182 3.85 7.39 -9.60
C PRO A 182 3.62 7.59 -11.10
N ASP A 183 3.68 6.52 -11.90
CA ASP A 183 3.44 6.60 -13.34
C ASP A 183 1.97 6.86 -13.64
N GLY A 184 1.09 6.15 -12.95
CA GLY A 184 -0.35 6.37 -13.07
C GLY A 184 -0.75 7.76 -12.57
N TYR A 185 -0.21 8.20 -11.44
CA TYR A 185 -0.43 9.55 -10.91
C TYR A 185 -0.02 10.63 -11.92
N GLU A 186 1.17 10.50 -12.51
CA GLU A 186 1.66 11.45 -13.51
C GLU A 186 0.79 11.43 -14.77
N ALA A 187 0.35 10.25 -15.21
CA ALA A 187 -0.57 10.14 -16.34
C ALA A 187 -1.93 10.78 -16.05
N ALA A 188 -2.43 10.66 -14.81
CA ALA A 188 -3.68 11.28 -14.38
C ALA A 188 -3.60 12.81 -14.32
N THR A 189 -2.44 13.36 -13.94
CA THR A 189 -2.24 14.80 -13.76
C THR A 189 -1.74 15.53 -15.01
N ASN A 190 -1.00 14.84 -15.88
CA ASN A 190 -0.38 15.41 -17.09
C ASN A 190 -0.83 14.77 -18.40
N GLY A 191 -1.79 13.83 -18.33
CA GLY A 191 -2.26 13.08 -19.49
C GLY A 191 -1.37 11.90 -19.86
N THR A 192 -1.92 10.96 -20.62
CA THR A 192 -1.25 9.70 -20.99
C THR A 192 -0.03 9.88 -21.90
N GLY A 193 0.21 11.10 -22.37
CA GLY A 193 1.40 11.46 -23.16
C GLY A 193 2.72 11.15 -22.46
N VAL A 194 2.71 11.11 -21.12
CA VAL A 194 3.88 10.86 -20.26
C VAL A 194 4.23 9.37 -20.11
N ILE A 195 3.38 8.45 -20.56
CA ILE A 195 3.63 7.02 -20.53
C ILE A 195 4.61 6.63 -21.63
N ALA A 196 5.70 5.95 -21.26
CA ALA A 196 6.76 5.58 -22.20
C ALA A 196 6.29 4.50 -23.20
N ASN A 197 5.68 3.41 -22.71
CA ASN A 197 5.17 2.35 -23.58
C ASN A 197 3.66 2.47 -23.83
N LYS A 198 3.26 3.46 -24.62
CA LYS A 198 1.85 3.71 -24.96
C LYS A 198 1.16 2.51 -25.59
N LYS A 199 1.87 1.74 -26.42
CA LYS A 199 1.28 0.56 -27.08
C LYS A 199 0.83 -0.48 -26.04
N LEU A 200 1.66 -0.75 -25.03
CA LEU A 200 1.34 -1.70 -23.98
C LEU A 200 0.22 -1.16 -23.09
N TYR A 201 0.31 0.10 -22.68
CA TYR A 201 -0.70 0.78 -21.87
C TYR A 201 -2.07 0.72 -22.54
N PHE A 202 -2.18 1.18 -23.78
CA PHE A 202 -3.44 1.20 -24.51
C PHE A 202 -3.93 -0.19 -24.92
N ALA A 203 -3.06 -1.19 -25.08
CA ALA A 203 -3.50 -2.56 -25.29
C ALA A 203 -4.35 -3.10 -24.12
N THR A 204 -4.10 -2.62 -22.92
CA THR A 204 -4.88 -2.97 -21.73
C THR A 204 -6.11 -2.08 -21.57
N CYS A 205 -6.00 -0.80 -21.95
CA CYS A 205 -7.06 0.18 -21.79
C CYS A 205 -7.94 0.37 -23.05
N ASN A 206 -7.87 -0.54 -24.04
CA ASN A 206 -8.44 -0.34 -25.38
C ASN A 206 -9.98 -0.16 -25.38
N ASN A 207 -10.68 -0.68 -24.38
CA ASN A 207 -12.12 -0.46 -24.18
C ASN A 207 -12.42 0.40 -22.96
N CYS A 208 -11.38 0.91 -22.27
CA CYS A 208 -11.54 1.84 -21.20
C CYS A 208 -11.52 3.25 -21.76
N GLU A 209 -12.47 4.06 -21.44
CA GLU A 209 -12.26 5.49 -21.59
C GLU A 209 -10.98 5.84 -20.80
N VAL A 210 -10.02 6.49 -21.47
CA VAL A 210 -8.66 6.77 -20.94
C VAL A 210 -8.67 7.42 -19.56
N PHE A 211 -9.74 8.12 -19.22
CA PHE A 211 -9.98 8.79 -17.95
C PHE A 211 -10.45 7.89 -16.80
N GLN A 212 -10.73 6.60 -17.06
CA GLN A 212 -11.17 5.67 -16.00
C GLN A 212 -10.07 4.72 -15.54
N THR A 213 -8.83 4.89 -16.00
CA THR A 213 -7.79 3.95 -15.65
C THR A 213 -7.39 4.07 -14.19
N LYS A 214 -7.22 2.89 -13.56
CA LYS A 214 -6.62 2.73 -12.25
C LYS A 214 -5.16 2.32 -12.32
N SER A 215 -4.69 1.98 -13.52
CA SER A 215 -3.51 1.20 -13.80
C SER A 215 -2.19 1.99 -13.68
N ASN A 216 -1.08 1.21 -13.58
CA ASN A 216 0.27 1.73 -13.78
C ASN A 216 0.60 1.91 -15.27
N ALA A 217 1.87 2.21 -15.61
CA ALA A 217 2.33 2.41 -16.99
C ALA A 217 2.22 1.17 -17.88
N ARG A 218 2.08 -0.02 -17.31
CA ARG A 218 1.87 -1.29 -18.04
C ARG A 218 0.40 -1.64 -18.24
N GLY A 219 -0.51 -0.82 -17.73
CA GLY A 219 -1.95 -1.08 -17.78
C GLY A 219 -2.42 -2.07 -16.71
N VAL A 220 -1.64 -2.29 -15.66
CA VAL A 220 -1.97 -3.21 -14.56
C VAL A 220 -2.65 -2.46 -13.42
N ASP A 221 -3.78 -2.97 -12.93
CA ASP A 221 -4.35 -2.55 -11.66
C ASP A 221 -3.49 -3.10 -10.52
N LEU A 222 -2.65 -2.23 -9.94
CA LEU A 222 -1.74 -2.61 -8.87
C LEU A 222 -2.50 -3.19 -7.66
N ASN A 223 -3.73 -2.70 -7.42
CA ASN A 223 -4.57 -3.18 -6.33
C ASN A 223 -5.24 -4.54 -6.61
N ARG A 224 -4.77 -5.24 -7.63
CA ARG A 224 -5.08 -6.64 -7.97
C ARG A 224 -3.82 -7.49 -8.16
N ASN A 225 -2.64 -6.87 -8.00
CA ASN A 225 -1.36 -7.50 -8.32
C ASN A 225 -0.62 -8.04 -7.08
N PHE A 226 -1.13 -7.81 -5.86
CA PHE A 226 -0.49 -8.30 -4.63
C PHE A 226 -0.72 -9.81 -4.45
N PRO A 227 0.34 -10.59 -4.12
CA PRO A 227 0.23 -12.03 -3.92
C PRO A 227 -0.32 -12.37 -2.52
N SER A 228 -1.56 -11.93 -2.26
CA SER A 228 -2.31 -12.25 -1.05
C SER A 228 -2.90 -13.67 -1.09
N PHE A 229 -3.23 -14.20 0.07
CA PHE A 229 -3.89 -15.51 0.20
C PHE A 229 -5.40 -15.41 0.01
N SER A 230 -6.01 -14.30 0.44
CA SER A 230 -7.46 -14.07 0.41
C SER A 230 -8.08 -14.34 -0.95
N ALA A 231 -7.43 -13.89 -2.00
CA ALA A 231 -7.84 -14.17 -3.37
C ALA A 231 -8.10 -15.66 -3.65
N SER A 232 -7.38 -16.54 -2.99
CA SER A 232 -7.53 -17.97 -3.19
C SER A 232 -8.71 -18.59 -2.43
N LEU A 233 -9.20 -17.95 -1.39
CA LEU A 233 -10.33 -18.46 -0.59
C LEU A 233 -11.67 -18.17 -1.24
N LEU A 234 -11.83 -16.96 -1.81
CA LEU A 234 -13.09 -16.53 -2.43
C LEU A 234 -13.32 -17.18 -3.79
N TRP A 235 -12.25 -17.58 -4.48
CA TRP A 235 -12.33 -18.24 -5.79
C TRP A 235 -13.06 -19.59 -5.80
N ASN A 236 -13.08 -20.27 -4.66
CA ASN A 236 -13.71 -21.59 -4.57
C ASN A 236 -15.23 -21.60 -4.61
N GLU A 237 -15.88 -20.47 -4.48
CA GLU A 237 -17.35 -20.40 -4.40
C GLU A 237 -18.07 -20.24 -5.74
N LYS A 238 -17.42 -20.58 -6.87
CA LYS A 238 -18.04 -20.72 -8.20
C LYS A 238 -18.81 -19.51 -8.73
N LYS A 239 -18.31 -18.31 -8.56
CA LYS A 239 -18.88 -17.18 -9.28
C LYS A 239 -18.04 -16.87 -10.52
N GLU A 240 -18.37 -17.51 -11.64
CA GLU A 240 -17.76 -17.31 -12.97
C GLU A 240 -17.79 -15.86 -13.45
N ASP A 241 -18.47 -14.97 -12.74
CA ASP A 241 -18.62 -13.55 -13.01
C ASP A 241 -18.10 -12.64 -11.90
N THR A 242 -17.07 -13.06 -11.17
CA THR A 242 -16.46 -12.11 -10.25
C THR A 242 -15.79 -10.98 -11.02
N TYR A 243 -16.28 -9.83 -10.80
CA TYR A 243 -15.97 -8.54 -11.39
C TYR A 243 -14.49 -8.14 -11.36
N PHE A 244 -13.56 -8.86 -10.72
CA PHE A 244 -12.56 -8.16 -9.93
C PHE A 244 -11.11 -8.55 -10.17
N ILE A 245 -10.80 -9.72 -10.69
CA ILE A 245 -9.46 -10.05 -11.13
C ILE A 245 -9.53 -10.58 -12.54
N LYS A 246 -8.88 -9.89 -13.44
CA LYS A 246 -8.79 -10.30 -14.84
C LYS A 246 -7.34 -10.63 -15.16
N THR A 247 -7.13 -11.82 -15.64
CA THR A 247 -5.82 -12.30 -16.11
C THR A 247 -5.57 -11.98 -17.59
N TYR A 248 -6.53 -11.33 -18.23
CA TYR A 248 -6.42 -10.90 -19.62
C TYR A 248 -6.33 -9.38 -19.72
N ARG A 249 -5.52 -8.91 -20.63
CA ARG A 249 -5.46 -7.49 -20.98
C ARG A 249 -6.80 -7.03 -21.54
N ASN A 250 -7.04 -5.73 -21.56
CA ASN A 250 -8.31 -5.13 -21.94
C ASN A 250 -9.37 -5.14 -20.84
N SER A 251 -8.90 -4.99 -19.60
CA SER A 251 -9.76 -4.86 -18.44
C SER A 251 -9.23 -3.82 -17.46
N HIS A 252 -10.13 -3.06 -16.83
CA HIS A 252 -9.81 -2.15 -15.73
C HIS A 252 -9.18 -2.84 -14.51
N TYR A 253 -9.38 -4.14 -14.40
CA TYR A 253 -8.96 -4.98 -13.27
C TYR A 253 -7.90 -6.00 -13.68
N PHE A 254 -7.11 -5.67 -14.71
CA PHE A 254 -6.02 -6.56 -15.13
C PHE A 254 -4.97 -6.66 -14.03
N ALA A 255 -4.83 -7.85 -13.47
CA ALA A 255 -3.96 -8.13 -12.34
C ALA A 255 -2.47 -8.31 -12.70
N GLY A 256 -2.09 -8.07 -13.95
CA GLY A 256 -0.74 -8.33 -14.45
C GLY A 256 -0.57 -9.73 -15.03
N ASP A 257 0.63 -10.00 -15.56
CA ASP A 257 0.96 -11.30 -16.16
C ASP A 257 1.16 -12.38 -15.07
N THR A 258 1.58 -11.95 -13.88
CA THR A 258 1.63 -12.74 -12.64
C THR A 258 1.38 -11.83 -11.45
N LEU A 259 0.94 -12.37 -10.31
CA LEU A 259 0.91 -11.60 -9.08
C LEU A 259 2.33 -11.17 -8.69
N GLY A 260 2.48 -9.93 -8.22
CA GLY A 260 3.78 -9.35 -7.91
C GLY A 260 4.67 -9.07 -9.12
N SER A 261 4.11 -9.06 -10.34
CA SER A 261 4.88 -8.77 -11.57
C SER A 261 5.36 -7.32 -11.63
N GLU A 262 4.60 -6.40 -11.04
CA GLU A 262 4.85 -4.97 -11.18
C GLU A 262 5.92 -4.47 -10.19
N LYS A 263 6.77 -3.55 -10.65
CA LYS A 263 7.84 -2.98 -9.83
C LYS A 263 7.27 -2.23 -8.62
N GLU A 264 6.21 -1.45 -8.84
CA GLU A 264 5.50 -0.70 -7.83
C GLU A 264 4.90 -1.62 -6.76
N THR A 265 4.31 -2.74 -7.16
CA THR A 265 3.82 -3.78 -6.24
C THR A 265 4.96 -4.34 -5.40
N ARG A 266 6.09 -4.68 -6.00
CA ARG A 266 7.26 -5.24 -5.29
C ARG A 266 7.85 -4.26 -4.26
N VAL A 267 7.94 -2.98 -4.62
CA VAL A 267 8.38 -1.92 -3.68
C VAL A 267 7.42 -1.82 -2.51
N THR A 268 6.13 -1.80 -2.80
CA THR A 268 5.10 -1.72 -1.77
C THR A 268 5.05 -2.95 -0.88
N MET A 269 5.21 -4.16 -1.43
CA MET A 269 5.36 -5.39 -0.64
C MET A 269 6.55 -5.31 0.33
N ASN A 270 7.73 -4.89 -0.16
CA ASN A 270 8.90 -4.71 0.68
C ASN A 270 8.63 -3.69 1.80
N PHE A 271 7.98 -2.58 1.49
CA PHE A 271 7.55 -1.58 2.45
C PHE A 271 6.61 -2.16 3.51
N LEU A 272 5.55 -2.85 3.09
CA LEU A 272 4.57 -3.46 4.00
C LEU A 272 5.20 -4.53 4.89
N MET A 273 6.00 -5.44 4.33
CA MET A 273 6.72 -6.47 5.09
C MET A 273 7.69 -5.87 6.13
N LYS A 274 8.24 -4.69 5.85
CA LYS A 274 9.13 -3.99 6.79
C LYS A 274 8.38 -3.32 7.93
N TYR A 275 7.27 -2.62 7.63
CA TYR A 275 6.65 -1.71 8.58
C TYR A 275 5.39 -2.24 9.26
N ILE A 276 4.59 -3.09 8.61
CA ILE A 276 3.38 -3.66 9.23
C ILE A 276 3.66 -4.42 10.52
N PRO A 277 4.70 -5.27 10.61
CA PRO A 277 4.99 -6.02 11.85
C PRO A 277 5.29 -5.15 13.08
N VAL A 278 5.67 -3.90 12.87
CA VAL A 278 6.01 -2.95 13.94
C VAL A 278 4.98 -1.83 14.09
N SER A 279 3.93 -1.83 13.26
CA SER A 279 2.85 -0.85 13.29
C SER A 279 1.72 -1.30 14.20
N PHE A 280 1.11 -0.34 14.91
CA PHE A 280 -0.16 -0.60 15.60
C PHE A 280 -1.38 -0.20 14.77
N ARG A 281 -1.15 0.55 13.67
CA ARG A 281 -2.18 0.97 12.74
C ARG A 281 -1.62 1.13 11.33
N TYR A 282 -2.36 0.62 10.35
CA TYR A 282 -2.12 0.83 8.94
C TYR A 282 -3.40 1.33 8.28
N VAL A 283 -3.28 2.36 7.45
CA VAL A 283 -4.40 2.88 6.67
C VAL A 283 -3.94 3.12 5.23
N ASP A 284 -4.68 2.55 4.30
CA ASP A 284 -4.54 2.81 2.87
C ASP A 284 -5.64 3.77 2.39
N PHE A 285 -5.23 4.83 1.73
CA PHE A 285 -6.13 5.91 1.30
C PHE A 285 -6.45 5.83 -0.18
N HIS A 286 -7.73 5.67 -0.46
CA HIS A 286 -8.35 5.58 -1.76
C HIS A 286 -9.35 6.71 -2.00
N SER A 287 -9.98 6.72 -3.16
CA SER A 287 -11.19 7.44 -3.54
C SER A 287 -11.88 6.74 -4.73
N VAL A 288 -13.21 6.72 -4.79
CA VAL A 288 -14.15 7.59 -4.10
C VAL A 288 -15.17 6.78 -3.31
N GLY A 289 -15.78 7.42 -2.28
CA GLY A 289 -16.86 6.74 -1.54
C GLY A 289 -17.24 7.45 -0.24
N ARG A 290 -16.30 8.14 0.42
CA ARG A 290 -16.44 8.62 1.80
C ARG A 290 -16.87 7.49 2.74
N CYS A 291 -16.25 6.34 2.57
CA CYS A 291 -16.52 5.16 3.37
C CYS A 291 -15.21 4.53 3.90
N ILE A 292 -15.36 3.63 4.82
CA ILE A 292 -14.27 2.96 5.53
C ILE A 292 -14.54 1.48 5.48
N TYR A 293 -13.60 0.73 4.91
CA TYR A 293 -13.57 -0.73 4.98
C TYR A 293 -12.66 -1.15 6.14
N ALA A 294 -13.18 -1.98 7.04
CA ALA A 294 -12.49 -2.38 8.26
C ALA A 294 -12.49 -3.89 8.43
N GLY A 295 -11.29 -4.47 8.44
CA GLY A 295 -11.12 -5.91 8.63
C GLY A 295 -11.20 -6.75 7.37
N LYS A 296 -11.10 -8.07 7.54
CA LYS A 296 -11.14 -9.07 6.48
C LYS A 296 -11.87 -10.32 6.97
N PRO A 297 -12.91 -10.80 6.26
CA PRO A 297 -13.75 -11.91 6.75
C PRO A 297 -13.00 -13.21 7.03
N HIS A 298 -11.91 -13.47 6.30
CA HIS A 298 -11.09 -14.67 6.46
C HIS A 298 -10.12 -14.60 7.64
N LEU A 299 -9.97 -13.44 8.30
CA LEU A 299 -9.11 -13.27 9.47
C LEU A 299 -9.87 -13.38 10.79
N SER A 300 -9.15 -13.39 11.91
CA SER A 300 -9.76 -13.60 13.24
C SER A 300 -10.67 -12.46 13.67
N ASP A 301 -11.65 -12.77 14.52
CA ASP A 301 -12.54 -11.77 15.11
C ASP A 301 -11.76 -10.72 15.93
N GLN A 302 -10.66 -11.12 16.59
CA GLN A 302 -9.80 -10.21 17.34
C GLN A 302 -9.16 -9.17 16.41
N PHE A 303 -8.63 -9.59 15.25
CA PHE A 303 -8.08 -8.71 14.24
C PHE A 303 -9.17 -7.77 13.69
N ASN A 304 -10.32 -8.33 13.30
CA ASN A 304 -11.43 -7.57 12.74
C ASN A 304 -11.98 -6.55 13.74
N ASN A 305 -12.08 -6.89 15.02
CA ASN A 305 -12.48 -5.95 16.08
C ASN A 305 -11.49 -4.79 16.24
N ALA A 306 -10.18 -5.01 16.09
CA ALA A 306 -9.19 -3.94 16.09
C ALA A 306 -9.36 -3.00 14.89
N CYS A 307 -9.63 -3.56 13.70
CA CYS A 307 -9.91 -2.78 12.50
C CYS A 307 -11.21 -1.95 12.64
N LEU A 308 -12.28 -2.56 13.16
CA LEU A 308 -13.57 -1.88 13.40
C LEU A 308 -13.43 -0.71 14.40
N LYS A 309 -12.63 -0.87 15.47
CA LYS A 309 -12.34 0.22 16.41
C LYS A 309 -11.65 1.40 15.71
N THR A 310 -10.66 1.13 14.87
CA THR A 310 -10.00 2.18 14.07
C THR A 310 -10.95 2.79 13.07
N GLY A 311 -11.77 1.99 12.39
CA GLY A 311 -12.80 2.47 11.48
C GLY A 311 -13.83 3.39 12.15
N ALA A 312 -14.30 3.02 13.35
CA ALA A 312 -15.20 3.84 14.14
C ALA A 312 -14.55 5.17 14.57
N LEU A 313 -13.25 5.17 14.93
CA LEU A 313 -12.50 6.38 15.21
C LEU A 313 -12.47 7.31 13.98
N ILE A 314 -12.15 6.77 12.80
CA ILE A 314 -12.13 7.53 11.54
C ILE A 314 -13.52 8.11 11.25
N SER A 315 -14.56 7.28 11.32
CA SER A 315 -15.95 7.70 11.10
C SER A 315 -16.40 8.79 12.07
N SER A 316 -15.97 8.71 13.34
CA SER A 316 -16.32 9.72 14.35
C SER A 316 -15.82 11.12 14.00
N ILE A 317 -14.69 11.22 13.31
CA ILE A 317 -14.05 12.49 12.88
C ILE A 317 -14.60 12.95 11.55
N THR A 318 -14.52 12.08 10.54
CA THR A 318 -14.80 12.43 9.15
C THR A 318 -16.29 12.37 8.80
N LYS A 319 -17.08 11.62 9.58
CA LYS A 319 -18.46 11.26 9.24
C LYS A 319 -18.57 10.40 7.97
N TYR A 320 -17.50 9.74 7.58
CA TYR A 320 -17.51 8.72 6.55
C TYR A 320 -18.24 7.48 7.05
N ASP A 321 -18.93 6.79 6.15
CA ASP A 321 -19.68 5.59 6.48
C ASP A 321 -18.71 4.44 6.81
N LEU A 322 -18.82 3.89 8.00
CA LEU A 322 -18.14 2.64 8.36
C LEU A 322 -18.99 1.48 7.83
N LEU A 323 -18.44 0.78 6.85
CA LEU A 323 -19.13 -0.33 6.22
C LEU A 323 -19.08 -1.58 7.09
N GLU A 324 -20.16 -2.34 7.11
CA GLU A 324 -20.23 -3.60 7.83
C GLU A 324 -19.28 -4.63 7.23
N LEU A 325 -18.78 -5.51 8.08
CA LEU A 325 -17.91 -6.61 7.69
C LEU A 325 -18.78 -7.77 7.16
N ASP A 326 -19.38 -7.57 6.02
CA ASP A 326 -20.12 -8.58 5.27
C ASP A 326 -19.49 -8.83 3.89
N GLU A 327 -19.94 -9.86 3.19
CA GLU A 327 -19.40 -10.23 1.89
C GLU A 327 -19.63 -9.14 0.83
N GLU A 328 -20.71 -8.37 0.92
CA GLU A 328 -21.01 -7.30 -0.02
C GLU A 328 -20.11 -6.07 0.20
N ASN A 329 -19.84 -5.72 1.45
CA ASN A 329 -19.11 -4.51 1.83
C ASN A 329 -17.59 -4.73 1.98
N THR A 330 -17.13 -5.94 2.24
CA THR A 330 -15.70 -6.23 2.34
C THR A 330 -15.03 -6.40 0.98
N GLY A 331 -15.77 -6.16 -0.08
CA GLY A 331 -15.29 -6.18 -1.44
C GLY A 331 -15.07 -7.61 -1.91
N GLU A 332 -16.14 -8.42 -2.01
CA GLU A 332 -16.09 -9.59 -2.85
C GLU A 332 -15.34 -9.25 -4.13
N GLY A 333 -14.19 -9.87 -4.31
CA GLY A 333 -13.36 -9.67 -5.49
C GLY A 333 -12.42 -8.47 -5.49
N THR A 334 -12.08 -7.87 -4.37
CA THR A 334 -10.93 -6.97 -4.25
C THR A 334 -9.62 -7.72 -3.96
N ASP A 335 -9.65 -9.02 -4.18
CA ASP A 335 -8.54 -9.93 -3.91
C ASP A 335 -7.26 -9.52 -4.64
N GLY A 336 -6.13 -9.71 -3.98
CA GLY A 336 -4.86 -9.22 -4.46
C GLY A 336 -4.67 -7.73 -4.22
N SER A 337 -5.46 -7.14 -3.32
CA SER A 337 -5.32 -5.75 -2.91
C SER A 337 -4.14 -5.51 -1.97
N ILE A 338 -3.72 -4.26 -1.90
CA ILE A 338 -2.68 -3.82 -0.95
C ILE A 338 -3.10 -4.09 0.50
N THR A 339 -4.38 -3.89 0.82
CA THR A 339 -4.90 -4.10 2.17
C THR A 339 -5.07 -5.58 2.51
N ASP A 340 -5.35 -6.46 1.55
CA ASP A 340 -5.32 -7.91 1.78
C ASP A 340 -3.92 -8.34 2.17
N PHE A 341 -2.93 -7.94 1.37
CA PHE A 341 -1.54 -8.27 1.65
C PHE A 341 -1.08 -7.73 3.01
N ALA A 342 -1.42 -6.47 3.33
CA ALA A 342 -1.08 -5.86 4.61
C ALA A 342 -1.75 -6.56 5.79
N ALA A 343 -3.04 -6.91 5.67
CA ALA A 343 -3.80 -7.62 6.70
C ALA A 343 -3.25 -9.02 6.97
N GLU A 344 -2.89 -9.74 5.92
CA GLU A 344 -2.28 -11.06 6.03
C GLU A 344 -0.87 -10.99 6.66
N VAL A 345 -0.06 -9.98 6.29
CA VAL A 345 1.24 -9.74 6.96
C VAL A 345 1.03 -9.40 8.43
N ALA A 346 0.04 -8.56 8.78
CA ALA A 346 -0.30 -8.24 10.16
C ALA A 346 -0.78 -9.48 10.94
N ALA A 347 -1.49 -10.37 10.27
CA ALA A 347 -1.93 -11.66 10.81
C ALA A 347 -0.84 -12.74 10.83
N GLY A 348 0.40 -12.41 10.41
CA GLY A 348 1.54 -13.32 10.48
C GLY A 348 1.60 -14.36 9.35
N PHE A 349 0.93 -14.12 8.24
CA PHE A 349 1.07 -14.96 7.06
C PHE A 349 2.49 -14.87 6.51
N VAL A 350 2.99 -15.97 5.97
CA VAL A 350 4.31 -16.07 5.35
C VAL A 350 4.20 -16.47 3.88
N TYR A 351 5.22 -16.12 3.10
CA TYR A 351 5.24 -16.50 1.70
C TYR A 351 5.38 -18.03 1.53
N ASN A 352 4.45 -18.62 0.79
CA ASN A 352 4.45 -20.04 0.45
C ASN A 352 4.93 -20.23 -1.01
N PRO A 353 6.13 -20.82 -1.23
CA PRO A 353 6.69 -20.95 -2.57
C PRO A 353 5.94 -21.93 -3.47
N VAL A 354 5.14 -22.83 -2.90
CA VAL A 354 4.34 -23.81 -3.68
C VAL A 354 3.21 -23.12 -4.44
N ILE A 355 2.54 -22.18 -3.78
CA ILE A 355 1.42 -21.42 -4.35
C ILE A 355 1.83 -20.01 -4.82
N GLY A 356 3.06 -19.58 -4.50
CA GLY A 356 3.57 -18.26 -4.90
C GLY A 356 2.86 -17.08 -4.24
N ARG A 357 2.35 -17.24 -3.01
CA ARG A 357 1.57 -16.23 -2.28
C ARG A 357 1.80 -16.33 -0.78
N LEU A 358 1.30 -15.34 -0.05
CA LEU A 358 1.17 -15.46 1.41
C LEU A 358 0.24 -16.64 1.77
N ALA A 359 0.56 -17.31 2.85
CA ALA A 359 -0.26 -18.38 3.41
C ALA A 359 -0.13 -18.38 4.94
N PRO A 360 -1.15 -18.87 5.66
CA PRO A 360 -1.06 -19.04 7.11
C PRO A 360 0.05 -20.02 7.46
N THR A 361 0.70 -19.79 8.60
CA THR A 361 1.78 -20.66 9.10
C THR A 361 1.27 -21.99 9.62
N ASP A 362 0.01 -22.04 10.04
CA ASP A 362 -0.63 -23.26 10.52
C ASP A 362 -1.54 -23.88 9.45
N SER A 363 -1.74 -25.21 9.53
CA SER A 363 -2.61 -25.93 8.62
C SER A 363 -3.99 -25.26 8.51
N VAL A 364 -4.49 -25.17 7.32
CA VAL A 364 -5.67 -24.46 6.77
C VAL A 364 -6.93 -24.41 7.66
N HIS A 365 -6.98 -25.12 8.74
CA HIS A 365 -8.20 -25.31 9.54
C HIS A 365 -8.41 -24.26 10.65
N ASN A 366 -7.47 -23.35 10.93
CA ASN A 366 -7.55 -22.49 12.10
C ASN A 366 -6.98 -21.07 11.99
N VAL A 367 -7.04 -20.42 10.83
CA VAL A 367 -6.68 -18.97 10.73
C VAL A 367 -7.45 -18.13 11.77
N ARG A 368 -8.67 -18.56 12.12
CA ARG A 368 -9.51 -17.91 13.15
C ARG A 368 -9.10 -18.22 14.60
N LYS A 369 -8.16 -19.14 14.84
CA LYS A 369 -7.85 -19.65 16.20
C LYS A 369 -6.41 -19.42 16.66
N THR A 370 -5.52 -18.91 15.82
CA THR A 370 -4.11 -18.75 16.20
C THR A 370 -3.90 -17.56 17.10
N GLU A 371 -3.64 -17.80 18.36
CA GLU A 371 -3.30 -16.82 19.40
C GLU A 371 -1.89 -16.21 19.23
N MET A 372 -1.15 -16.60 18.18
CA MET A 372 0.29 -16.30 18.05
C MET A 372 0.65 -15.06 17.23
N PHE A 373 -0.33 -14.33 16.69
CA PHE A 373 -0.05 -13.23 15.79
C PHE A 373 -0.18 -11.86 16.43
N ASN A 374 0.58 -10.90 15.91
CA ASN A 374 0.59 -9.53 16.40
C ASN A 374 -0.70 -8.78 15.98
N TYR A 375 -1.81 -9.10 16.64
CA TYR A 375 -3.11 -8.41 16.45
C TYR A 375 -3.12 -6.94 16.85
N HIS A 376 -1.95 -6.35 17.09
CA HIS A 376 -1.86 -4.96 17.48
C HIS A 376 -1.97 -4.01 16.30
N CYS A 377 -1.79 -4.48 15.06
CA CYS A 377 -1.93 -3.66 13.87
C CYS A 377 -3.33 -3.76 13.28
N SER A 378 -4.13 -2.70 13.37
CA SER A 378 -5.36 -2.60 12.60
C SER A 378 -5.05 -2.22 11.15
N VAL A 379 -5.81 -2.78 10.21
CA VAL A 379 -5.68 -2.51 8.77
C VAL A 379 -7.02 -2.00 8.24
N ASN A 380 -7.01 -0.80 7.69
CA ASN A 380 -8.20 -0.14 7.19
C ASN A 380 -7.96 0.46 5.79
N THR A 381 -8.99 0.45 4.96
CA THR A 381 -9.05 1.25 3.72
C THR A 381 -10.00 2.42 3.94
N VAL A 382 -9.57 3.61 3.57
CA VAL A 382 -10.38 4.84 3.63
C VAL A 382 -10.58 5.37 2.24
N GLU A 383 -11.82 5.42 1.79
CA GLU A 383 -12.24 6.05 0.54
C GLU A 383 -12.60 7.51 0.81
N THR A 384 -11.77 8.44 0.37
CA THR A 384 -12.05 9.88 0.44
C THR A 384 -12.89 10.31 -0.75
N LEU A 385 -13.45 11.52 -0.74
CA LEU A 385 -14.22 12.13 -1.83
C LEU A 385 -15.47 11.34 -2.24
N ASN A 386 -16.46 12.05 -2.83
CA ASN A 386 -17.69 11.41 -3.31
C ASN A 386 -17.69 11.12 -4.81
N SER A 387 -16.90 11.83 -5.58
CA SER A 387 -16.93 11.76 -7.02
C SER A 387 -15.62 12.17 -7.65
N LEU A 388 -15.43 11.74 -8.88
CA LEU A 388 -14.44 12.25 -9.80
C LEU A 388 -15.17 13.05 -10.88
N VAL A 389 -14.51 14.02 -11.48
CA VAL A 389 -15.07 14.82 -12.57
C VAL A 389 -14.24 14.67 -13.83
N LYS A 390 -14.96 14.54 -14.93
CA LYS A 390 -14.37 14.56 -16.26
C LYS A 390 -14.09 16.01 -16.64
N ASP A 391 -12.83 16.34 -16.92
CA ASP A 391 -12.55 17.61 -17.55
C ASP A 391 -13.01 17.56 -19.00
N LYS A 392 -14.06 18.31 -19.29
CA LYS A 392 -14.67 18.37 -20.62
C LYS A 392 -13.78 18.97 -21.72
N LYS A 393 -12.66 19.63 -21.32
CA LYS A 393 -11.77 20.34 -22.24
C LYS A 393 -10.53 19.58 -22.61
N SER A 394 -10.09 18.68 -21.77
CA SER A 394 -8.97 17.76 -22.03
C SER A 394 -9.55 16.36 -22.11
N ASN A 395 -9.17 15.53 -23.04
CA ASN A 395 -9.46 14.09 -23.03
C ASN A 395 -8.77 13.39 -21.83
N SER A 396 -8.81 14.03 -20.66
CA SER A 396 -8.11 13.62 -19.46
C SER A 396 -8.93 12.62 -18.65
N LEU A 397 -8.22 11.84 -17.85
CA LEU A 397 -8.77 10.94 -16.85
C LEU A 397 -9.79 11.67 -15.97
N GLU A 398 -10.85 10.96 -15.55
CA GLU A 398 -11.66 11.44 -14.44
C GLU A 398 -10.81 11.50 -13.19
N VAL A 399 -10.55 12.70 -12.71
CA VAL A 399 -9.78 12.97 -11.51
C VAL A 399 -10.56 13.92 -10.61
N SER A 400 -10.20 13.97 -9.35
CA SER A 400 -10.71 15.00 -8.46
C SER A 400 -10.06 16.35 -8.76
N THR A 401 -10.86 17.42 -8.67
CA THR A 401 -10.37 18.78 -8.89
C THR A 401 -9.70 19.33 -7.63
N PRO A 402 -8.77 20.30 -7.76
CA PRO A 402 -8.17 20.97 -6.61
C PRO A 402 -9.19 21.57 -5.62
N GLN A 403 -10.30 22.13 -6.12
CA GLN A 403 -11.36 22.63 -5.25
C GLN A 403 -12.02 21.52 -4.42
N MET A 404 -12.14 20.32 -4.98
CA MET A 404 -12.66 19.17 -4.24
C MET A 404 -11.65 18.73 -3.17
N HIS A 405 -10.34 18.83 -3.43
CA HIS A 405 -9.29 18.52 -2.45
C HIS A 405 -9.36 19.47 -1.26
N VAL A 406 -9.46 20.78 -1.50
CA VAL A 406 -9.60 21.79 -0.42
C VAL A 406 -10.86 21.52 0.39
N ASN A 407 -12.00 21.33 -0.28
CA ASN A 407 -13.26 21.03 0.41
C ASN A 407 -13.20 19.76 1.26
N GLU A 408 -12.55 18.70 0.75
CA GLU A 408 -12.41 17.44 1.48
C GLU A 408 -11.52 17.61 2.69
N TRP A 409 -10.38 18.29 2.51
CA TRP A 409 -9.44 18.57 3.59
C TRP A 409 -10.09 19.34 4.76
N GLU A 410 -10.80 20.39 4.45
CA GLU A 410 -11.40 21.29 5.44
C GLU A 410 -12.66 20.69 6.06
N LYS A 411 -13.64 20.29 5.23
CA LYS A 411 -14.96 19.86 5.68
C LYS A 411 -14.93 18.56 6.47
N TYR A 412 -14.03 17.64 6.11
CA TYR A 412 -13.92 16.33 6.74
C TYR A 412 -12.75 16.23 7.71
N HIS A 413 -12.16 17.39 8.04
CA HIS A 413 -11.14 17.52 9.10
C HIS A 413 -9.94 16.57 8.92
N LEU A 414 -9.44 16.42 7.69
CA LEU A 414 -8.41 15.42 7.38
C LEU A 414 -7.12 15.61 8.18
N TYR A 415 -6.69 16.86 8.44
CA TYR A 415 -5.54 17.10 9.31
C TYR A 415 -5.77 16.51 10.71
N HIS A 416 -6.94 16.78 11.29
CA HIS A 416 -7.31 16.25 12.61
C HIS A 416 -7.43 14.73 12.60
N LEU A 417 -7.96 14.14 11.53
CA LEU A 417 -8.00 12.70 11.32
C LEU A 417 -6.60 12.11 11.39
N PHE A 418 -5.69 12.58 10.52
CA PHE A 418 -4.34 12.05 10.46
C PHE A 418 -3.60 12.21 11.80
N LEU A 419 -3.72 13.37 12.44
CA LEU A 419 -3.11 13.61 13.75
C LEU A 419 -3.68 12.67 14.84
N THR A 420 -4.99 12.37 14.78
CA THR A 420 -5.63 11.46 15.74
C THR A 420 -5.21 10.01 15.48
N LEU A 421 -5.02 9.62 14.24
CA LEU A 421 -4.53 8.28 13.89
C LEU A 421 -3.10 8.00 14.41
N LEU A 422 -2.32 9.03 14.72
CA LEU A 422 -1.01 8.88 15.38
C LEU A 422 -1.12 8.63 16.89
N LYS A 423 -2.29 8.84 17.49
CA LYS A 423 -2.52 8.63 18.93
C LYS A 423 -3.11 7.23 19.16
N GLU A 424 -2.73 6.60 20.26
CA GLU A 424 -3.38 5.36 20.72
C GLU A 424 -4.75 5.61 21.32
#